data_58b4cb7a86047461dc715000119d73d3
#
_entry.id   58b4cb7a86047461dc715000119d73d3
#
_cell.length_a   1.000
_cell.length_b   1.000
_cell.length_c   1.000
_cell.angle_alpha   90.00
_cell.angle_beta   90.00
_cell.angle_gamma   90.00
#
_symmetry.space_group_name_H-M   'P 1'
#
loop_
_entity.id
_entity.type
_entity.pdbx_description
1 polymer ?
#
loop_
_entity_poly.entity_id
_entity_poly.type
_entity_poly.pdbx_seq_one_letter_code
_entity_poly.pdbx_strand_id
1 'polypeptide(L)'
;MSLYRDDGIVLRTQKLGEADRIVTILTRRNGRVRAVGKGVRRTKSRFGARLEPFTHVDLLLYTGRSLDVITQAETVRAYGEPLATDYPRYTSGTAMLETAERFTPMEKEPIIRQFLLLVGGLRALGEAVHDPRLVLDAYLLRTLAVAGYAPALDECAVCGTPDGAGADGAGPDGAGPDGAGPDGAGPDGAGPDRAGPDRVGAGSRSFAVPAGGLTCRSCRPPGAASPAVATIALMRALLRGDWAQADVSQARHRVECSSLVAAYVQWHLEHSIRSLRHVEHV
;
A
#
# COMPACT_ATOMS: atom_id res chain seq x y z
N MET A 1 18.10 -32.36 11.09
CA MET A 1 17.00 -31.93 10.19
C MET A 1 15.71 -32.16 10.94
N SER A 2 14.93 -31.10 11.18
CA SER A 2 13.64 -31.18 11.89
C SER A 2 12.48 -31.04 10.90
N LEU A 3 11.38 -31.71 11.21
CA LEU A 3 10.12 -31.60 10.47
C LEU A 3 9.26 -30.56 11.17
N TYR A 4 8.65 -29.64 10.42
CA TYR A 4 7.73 -28.65 10.96
C TYR A 4 6.55 -28.40 10.02
N ARG A 5 5.44 -27.94 10.58
CA ARG A 5 4.21 -27.59 9.85
C ARG A 5 3.93 -26.11 9.98
N ASP A 6 3.58 -25.48 8.85
CA ASP A 6 3.17 -24.09 8.80
C ASP A 6 2.18 -23.85 7.65
N ASP A 7 1.38 -22.81 7.75
CA ASP A 7 0.55 -22.34 6.64
C ASP A 7 1.14 -21.06 6.03
N GLY A 8 0.99 -20.87 4.72
CA GLY A 8 1.60 -19.75 4.04
C GLY A 8 1.01 -19.44 2.68
N ILE A 9 1.31 -18.24 2.18
CA ILE A 9 0.99 -17.81 0.82
C ILE A 9 2.21 -18.03 -0.07
N VAL A 10 2.02 -18.73 -1.19
CA VAL A 10 3.06 -18.85 -2.21
C VAL A 10 3.23 -17.52 -2.92
N LEU A 11 4.40 -16.89 -2.74
CA LEU A 11 4.73 -15.59 -3.33
C LEU A 11 5.26 -15.76 -4.74
N ARG A 12 6.21 -16.70 -4.93
CA ARG A 12 6.93 -16.86 -6.18
C ARG A 12 7.47 -18.28 -6.33
N THR A 13 7.62 -18.72 -7.58
CA THR A 13 8.30 -19.97 -7.91
C THR A 13 9.43 -19.76 -8.90
N GLN A 14 10.51 -20.52 -8.75
CA GLN A 14 11.66 -20.53 -9.66
C GLN A 14 11.99 -21.96 -10.07
N LYS A 15 12.37 -22.16 -11.32
CA LYS A 15 12.83 -23.47 -11.81
C LYS A 15 14.11 -23.88 -11.10
N LEU A 16 14.18 -25.14 -10.67
CA LEU A 16 15.37 -25.79 -10.13
C LEU A 16 15.59 -27.11 -10.85
N GLY A 17 16.60 -27.16 -11.71
CA GLY A 17 16.81 -28.30 -12.61
C GLY A 17 15.60 -28.58 -13.51
N GLU A 18 15.41 -29.86 -13.88
CA GLU A 18 14.37 -30.26 -14.83
C GLU A 18 12.99 -30.42 -14.21
N ALA A 19 12.91 -30.96 -13.01
CA ALA A 19 11.64 -31.39 -12.41
C ALA A 19 11.22 -30.60 -11.17
N ASP A 20 12.13 -29.86 -10.53
CA ASP A 20 11.92 -29.24 -9.24
C ASP A 20 11.66 -27.73 -9.37
N ARG A 21 11.14 -27.12 -8.30
CA ARG A 21 11.03 -25.68 -8.15
C ARG A 21 11.51 -25.25 -6.76
N ILE A 22 12.13 -24.06 -6.70
CA ILE A 22 12.25 -23.30 -5.45
C ILE A 22 10.96 -22.49 -5.31
N VAL A 23 10.30 -22.63 -4.18
CA VAL A 23 9.06 -21.93 -3.83
C VAL A 23 9.38 -20.95 -2.70
N THR A 24 9.11 -19.67 -2.93
CA THR A 24 9.18 -18.63 -1.90
C THR A 24 7.80 -18.45 -1.29
N ILE A 25 7.69 -18.57 0.01
CA ILE A 25 6.41 -18.61 0.75
C ILE A 25 6.50 -17.63 1.90
N LEU A 26 5.50 -16.80 2.08
CA LEU A 26 5.32 -16.06 3.33
C LEU A 26 4.46 -16.92 4.25
N THR A 27 5.08 -17.46 5.30
CA THR A 27 4.42 -18.34 6.25
C THR A 27 3.96 -17.57 7.50
N ARG A 28 3.00 -18.12 8.18
CA ARG A 28 2.37 -17.51 9.34
C ARG A 28 3.30 -17.43 10.56
N ARG A 29 4.07 -18.51 10.80
CA ARG A 29 4.87 -18.69 12.02
C ARG A 29 6.37 -18.49 11.80
N ASN A 30 6.86 -18.81 10.59
CA ASN A 30 8.28 -18.78 10.27
C ASN A 30 8.65 -17.64 9.30
N GLY A 31 7.74 -16.67 9.03
CA GLY A 31 8.02 -15.58 8.11
C GLY A 31 8.27 -16.04 6.69
N ARG A 32 9.21 -15.42 5.97
CA ARG A 32 9.53 -15.83 4.61
C ARG A 32 10.42 -17.07 4.61
N VAL A 33 9.96 -18.11 3.93
CA VAL A 33 10.64 -19.40 3.77
C VAL A 33 10.89 -19.67 2.29
N ARG A 34 12.09 -20.18 1.98
CA ARG A 34 12.40 -20.72 0.65
C ARG A 34 12.57 -22.22 0.75
N ALA A 35 11.79 -22.95 -0.05
CA ALA A 35 11.77 -24.42 0.03
C ALA A 35 11.75 -25.05 -1.36
N VAL A 36 12.33 -26.26 -1.47
CA VAL A 36 12.33 -27.03 -2.70
C VAL A 36 11.09 -27.94 -2.74
N GLY A 37 10.27 -27.75 -3.78
CA GLY A 37 9.23 -28.69 -4.17
C GLY A 37 9.80 -29.69 -5.19
N LYS A 38 10.09 -30.91 -4.73
CA LYS A 38 10.64 -31.97 -5.60
C LYS A 38 9.59 -32.52 -6.56
N GLY A 39 9.90 -32.61 -7.83
CA GLY A 39 9.03 -33.18 -8.85
C GLY A 39 7.79 -32.34 -9.19
N VAL A 40 7.72 -31.07 -8.77
CA VAL A 40 6.55 -30.17 -9.02
C VAL A 40 6.23 -30.05 -10.50
N ARG A 41 7.24 -30.05 -11.37
CA ARG A 41 7.06 -29.88 -12.82
C ARG A 41 6.73 -31.16 -13.57
N ARG A 42 6.69 -32.31 -12.90
CA ARG A 42 6.31 -33.57 -13.54
C ARG A 42 4.81 -33.61 -13.81
N THR A 43 4.40 -34.20 -14.93
CA THR A 43 2.97 -34.31 -15.32
C THR A 43 2.12 -35.00 -14.25
N LYS A 44 2.68 -36.00 -13.52
CA LYS A 44 2.04 -36.68 -12.40
C LYS A 44 2.57 -36.16 -11.07
N SER A 45 2.72 -34.83 -10.92
CA SER A 45 3.19 -34.24 -9.68
C SER A 45 2.15 -34.43 -8.57
N ARG A 46 2.59 -34.88 -7.39
CA ARG A 46 1.75 -34.94 -6.19
C ARG A 46 1.32 -33.56 -5.66
N PHE A 47 2.02 -32.51 -6.06
CA PHE A 47 1.71 -31.16 -5.63
C PHE A 47 0.70 -30.45 -6.55
N GLY A 48 0.67 -30.83 -7.87
CA GLY A 48 -0.20 -30.18 -8.86
C GLY A 48 -0.05 -28.67 -8.84
N ALA A 49 -1.17 -27.94 -8.83
CA ALA A 49 -1.22 -26.47 -8.77
C ALA A 49 -1.07 -25.88 -7.34
N ARG A 50 -0.91 -26.72 -6.31
CA ARG A 50 -0.88 -26.27 -4.91
C ARG A 50 0.27 -25.31 -4.58
N LEU A 51 1.37 -25.39 -5.35
CA LEU A 51 2.55 -24.56 -5.16
C LEU A 51 2.68 -23.42 -6.19
N GLU A 52 1.58 -23.06 -6.87
CA GLU A 52 1.55 -21.89 -7.73
C GLU A 52 1.33 -20.59 -6.91
N PRO A 53 1.83 -19.42 -7.40
CA PRO A 53 1.60 -18.14 -6.73
C PRO A 53 0.12 -17.88 -6.43
N PHE A 54 -0.16 -17.07 -5.42
CA PHE A 54 -1.50 -16.78 -4.86
C PHE A 54 -2.17 -17.93 -4.12
N THR A 55 -1.53 -19.10 -4.02
CA THR A 55 -2.12 -20.21 -3.26
C THR A 55 -1.78 -20.10 -1.78
N HIS A 56 -2.81 -20.13 -0.92
CA HIS A 56 -2.67 -20.34 0.50
C HIS A 56 -2.60 -21.85 0.74
N VAL A 57 -1.50 -22.30 1.32
CA VAL A 57 -1.19 -23.73 1.49
C VAL A 57 -0.85 -24.04 2.94
N ASP A 58 -1.28 -25.19 3.39
CA ASP A 58 -0.80 -25.85 4.60
C ASP A 58 0.34 -26.80 4.20
N LEU A 59 1.49 -26.67 4.84
CA LEU A 59 2.75 -27.26 4.45
C LEU A 59 3.36 -28.09 5.56
N LEU A 60 3.93 -29.23 5.18
CA LEU A 60 4.86 -29.98 5.99
C LEU A 60 6.25 -29.86 5.36
N LEU A 61 7.22 -29.34 6.12
CA LEU A 61 8.56 -29.02 5.62
C LEU A 61 9.64 -29.70 6.47
N TYR A 62 10.73 -30.11 5.79
CA TYR A 62 12.00 -30.44 6.44
C TYR A 62 12.92 -29.23 6.42
N THR A 63 13.53 -28.92 7.56
CA THR A 63 14.57 -27.87 7.66
C THR A 63 15.80 -28.31 6.90
N GLY A 64 16.18 -27.54 5.87
CA GLY A 64 17.41 -27.71 5.11
C GLY A 64 18.53 -26.78 5.59
N ARG A 65 19.73 -26.94 5.01
CA ARG A 65 20.88 -26.05 5.29
C ARG A 65 20.69 -24.67 4.69
N SER A 66 20.26 -24.58 3.43
CA SER A 66 20.04 -23.33 2.67
C SER A 66 18.60 -23.20 2.19
N LEU A 67 17.96 -24.28 1.82
CA LEU A 67 16.59 -24.37 1.37
C LEU A 67 15.89 -25.49 2.14
N ASP A 68 14.69 -25.23 2.59
CA ASP A 68 13.86 -26.27 3.20
C ASP A 68 13.29 -27.19 2.10
N VAL A 69 12.69 -28.31 2.48
CA VAL A 69 12.11 -29.26 1.53
C VAL A 69 10.63 -29.46 1.84
N ILE A 70 9.77 -29.22 0.85
CA ILE A 70 8.33 -29.45 0.98
C ILE A 70 8.08 -30.95 0.85
N THR A 71 7.50 -31.55 1.89
CA THR A 71 7.12 -32.95 1.91
C THR A 71 5.64 -33.15 1.61
N GLN A 72 4.79 -32.27 2.12
CA GLN A 72 3.35 -32.25 1.88
C GLN A 72 2.87 -30.81 1.65
N ALA A 73 1.85 -30.64 0.82
CA ALA A 73 1.18 -29.37 0.56
C ALA A 73 -0.31 -29.64 0.33
N GLU A 74 -1.15 -28.97 1.09
CA GLU A 74 -2.61 -28.98 0.94
C GLU A 74 -3.12 -27.57 0.72
N THR A 75 -4.03 -27.40 -0.24
CA THR A 75 -4.60 -26.09 -0.53
C THR A 75 -5.60 -25.70 0.55
N VAL A 76 -5.35 -24.61 1.25
CA VAL A 76 -6.31 -23.94 2.13
C VAL A 76 -7.25 -23.08 1.31
N ARG A 77 -6.67 -22.26 0.39
CA ARG A 77 -7.43 -21.43 -0.56
C ARG A 77 -6.59 -21.07 -1.78
N ALA A 78 -7.18 -21.19 -2.98
CA ALA A 78 -6.57 -20.76 -4.23
C ALA A 78 -7.15 -19.38 -4.60
N TYR A 79 -6.38 -18.31 -4.36
CA TYR A 79 -6.77 -16.96 -4.77
C TYR A 79 -6.51 -16.69 -6.24
N GLY A 80 -5.61 -17.45 -6.89
CA GLY A 80 -5.16 -17.20 -8.26
C GLY A 80 -6.24 -17.36 -9.30
N GLU A 81 -7.15 -18.34 -9.14
CA GLU A 81 -8.19 -18.64 -10.12
C GLU A 81 -9.15 -17.45 -10.33
N PRO A 82 -9.79 -16.86 -9.30
CA PRO A 82 -10.66 -15.69 -9.48
C PRO A 82 -9.90 -14.44 -9.93
N LEU A 83 -8.60 -14.32 -9.65
CA LEU A 83 -7.81 -13.17 -10.08
C LEU A 83 -7.38 -13.28 -11.55
N ALA A 84 -7.15 -14.49 -12.07
CA ALA A 84 -6.61 -14.70 -13.42
C ALA A 84 -7.56 -14.23 -14.54
N THR A 85 -8.85 -14.10 -14.27
CA THR A 85 -9.86 -13.67 -15.23
C THR A 85 -10.02 -12.15 -15.32
N ASP A 86 -9.39 -11.39 -14.41
CA ASP A 86 -9.50 -9.94 -14.31
C ASP A 86 -8.09 -9.33 -14.21
N TYR A 87 -7.65 -8.66 -15.27
CA TYR A 87 -6.30 -8.12 -15.37
C TYR A 87 -5.97 -7.10 -14.25
N PRO A 88 -6.81 -6.11 -13.92
CA PRO A 88 -6.60 -5.20 -12.80
C PRO A 88 -6.43 -5.91 -11.45
N ARG A 89 -7.20 -6.95 -11.17
CA ARG A 89 -7.07 -7.74 -9.94
C ARG A 89 -5.80 -8.57 -9.93
N TYR A 90 -5.48 -9.20 -11.05
CA TYR A 90 -4.27 -10.01 -11.18
C TYR A 90 -3.01 -9.17 -10.96
N THR A 91 -2.93 -7.99 -11.60
CA THR A 91 -1.79 -7.08 -11.46
C THR A 91 -1.69 -6.51 -10.05
N SER A 92 -2.80 -6.13 -9.41
CA SER A 92 -2.84 -5.69 -8.01
C SER A 92 -2.37 -6.80 -7.07
N GLY A 93 -2.86 -8.02 -7.26
CA GLY A 93 -2.42 -9.18 -6.48
C GLY A 93 -0.93 -9.48 -6.66
N THR A 94 -0.40 -9.40 -7.90
CA THR A 94 1.03 -9.57 -8.19
C THR A 94 1.87 -8.53 -7.46
N ALA A 95 1.43 -7.26 -7.47
CA ALA A 95 2.09 -6.19 -6.73
C ALA A 95 2.09 -6.45 -5.21
N MET A 96 1.00 -7.03 -4.66
CA MET A 96 0.95 -7.43 -3.24
C MET A 96 1.95 -8.54 -2.93
N LEU A 97 2.05 -9.58 -3.76
CA LEU A 97 3.03 -10.67 -3.55
C LEU A 97 4.47 -10.15 -3.59
N GLU A 98 4.79 -9.30 -4.57
CA GLU A 98 6.11 -8.69 -4.70
C GLU A 98 6.43 -7.77 -3.50
N THR A 99 5.46 -6.98 -3.06
CA THR A 99 5.58 -6.12 -1.88
C THR A 99 5.83 -6.96 -0.62
N ALA A 100 5.06 -8.03 -0.42
CA ALA A 100 5.25 -8.94 0.71
C ALA A 100 6.67 -9.52 0.73
N GLU A 101 7.21 -9.95 -0.42
CA GLU A 101 8.58 -10.47 -0.52
C GLU A 101 9.62 -9.39 -0.15
N ARG A 102 9.42 -8.14 -0.59
CA ARG A 102 10.34 -7.01 -0.35
C ARG A 102 10.35 -6.54 1.10
N PHE A 103 9.18 -6.47 1.73
CA PHE A 103 9.04 -6.07 3.14
C PHE A 103 9.35 -7.20 4.14
N THR A 104 9.73 -8.39 3.65
CA THR A 104 10.21 -9.50 4.47
C THR A 104 11.59 -9.94 4.02
N PRO A 105 12.63 -9.06 4.11
CA PRO A 105 13.95 -9.33 3.55
C PRO A 105 14.66 -10.50 4.25
N MET A 106 14.46 -10.66 5.55
CA MET A 106 15.05 -11.74 6.33
C MET A 106 14.24 -13.03 6.20
N GLU A 107 14.94 -14.15 5.98
CA GLU A 107 14.29 -15.47 5.99
C GLU A 107 14.13 -15.97 7.43
N LYS A 108 13.01 -16.67 7.66
CA LYS A 108 12.68 -17.29 8.95
C LYS A 108 12.54 -16.31 10.12
N GLU A 109 12.18 -15.06 9.81
CA GLU A 109 11.78 -14.08 10.79
C GLU A 109 10.25 -13.96 10.83
N PRO A 110 9.58 -14.32 11.94
CA PRO A 110 8.13 -14.29 12.03
C PRO A 110 7.58 -12.87 11.94
N ILE A 111 6.73 -12.60 10.94
CA ILE A 111 6.06 -11.31 10.74
C ILE A 111 4.57 -11.55 10.50
N ILE A 112 3.88 -12.01 11.53
CA ILE A 112 2.46 -12.41 11.45
C ILE A 112 1.55 -11.30 10.91
N ARG A 113 1.82 -10.04 11.22
CA ARG A 113 1.02 -8.91 10.74
C ARG A 113 1.09 -8.75 9.22
N GLN A 114 2.28 -8.91 8.62
CA GLN A 114 2.45 -8.90 7.16
C GLN A 114 1.73 -10.07 6.50
N PHE A 115 1.82 -11.27 7.08
CA PHE A 115 1.08 -12.43 6.60
C PHE A 115 -0.44 -12.20 6.59
N LEU A 116 -0.99 -11.70 7.70
CA LEU A 116 -2.43 -11.44 7.81
C LEU A 116 -2.89 -10.33 6.86
N LEU A 117 -2.08 -9.29 6.65
CA LEU A 117 -2.37 -8.24 5.65
C LEU A 117 -2.43 -8.81 4.24
N LEU A 118 -1.47 -9.67 3.86
CA LEU A 118 -1.45 -10.29 2.54
C LEU A 118 -2.68 -11.17 2.33
N VAL A 119 -3.01 -12.03 3.30
CA VAL A 119 -4.21 -12.88 3.26
C VAL A 119 -5.48 -12.04 3.11
N GLY A 120 -5.59 -10.95 3.89
CA GLY A 120 -6.73 -10.02 3.83
C GLY A 120 -6.84 -9.31 2.49
N GLY A 121 -5.71 -8.82 1.93
CA GLY A 121 -5.66 -8.17 0.63
C GLY A 121 -6.05 -9.10 -0.53
N LEU A 122 -5.48 -10.31 -0.57
CA LEU A 122 -5.81 -11.31 -1.60
C LEU A 122 -7.29 -11.75 -1.50
N ARG A 123 -7.81 -11.87 -0.28
CA ARG A 123 -9.23 -12.16 -0.05
C ARG A 123 -10.12 -11.04 -0.60
N ALA A 124 -9.83 -9.77 -0.28
CA ALA A 124 -10.59 -8.62 -0.74
C ALA A 124 -10.59 -8.50 -2.27
N LEU A 125 -9.45 -8.77 -2.93
CA LEU A 125 -9.37 -8.84 -4.39
C LEU A 125 -10.25 -9.97 -4.96
N GLY A 126 -10.25 -11.14 -4.31
CA GLY A 126 -11.04 -12.28 -4.75
C GLY A 126 -12.55 -12.09 -4.57
N GLU A 127 -12.98 -11.40 -3.51
CA GLU A 127 -14.38 -11.08 -3.23
C GLU A 127 -14.96 -10.00 -4.17
N ALA A 128 -14.11 -9.18 -4.79
CA ALA A 128 -14.47 -8.22 -5.81
C ALA A 128 -15.51 -7.15 -5.40
N VAL A 129 -15.55 -6.82 -4.12
CA VAL A 129 -16.47 -5.79 -3.59
C VAL A 129 -15.93 -4.39 -3.84
N HIS A 130 -14.60 -4.22 -3.78
CA HIS A 130 -13.92 -2.93 -3.87
C HIS A 130 -13.11 -2.81 -5.17
N ASP A 131 -12.83 -1.59 -5.59
CA ASP A 131 -11.90 -1.30 -6.70
C ASP A 131 -10.52 -1.92 -6.41
N PRO A 132 -9.95 -2.72 -7.33
CA PRO A 132 -8.66 -3.38 -7.12
C PRO A 132 -7.50 -2.45 -6.77
N ARG A 133 -7.51 -1.21 -7.29
CA ARG A 133 -6.49 -0.19 -6.97
C ARG A 133 -6.63 0.29 -5.54
N LEU A 134 -7.86 0.54 -5.06
CA LEU A 134 -8.08 0.91 -3.67
C LEU A 134 -7.65 -0.19 -2.71
N VAL A 135 -7.90 -1.46 -3.07
CA VAL A 135 -7.44 -2.62 -2.27
C VAL A 135 -5.92 -2.68 -2.23
N LEU A 136 -5.25 -2.45 -3.38
CA LEU A 136 -3.79 -2.40 -3.44
C LEU A 136 -3.23 -1.24 -2.60
N ASP A 137 -3.76 -0.02 -2.77
CA ASP A 137 -3.28 1.15 -2.04
C ASP A 137 -3.46 1.00 -0.52
N ALA A 138 -4.60 0.45 -0.09
CA ALA A 138 -4.84 0.10 1.31
C ALA A 138 -3.83 -0.92 1.84
N TYR A 139 -3.52 -1.95 1.04
CA TYR A 139 -2.53 -2.96 1.39
C TYR A 139 -1.13 -2.34 1.52
N LEU A 140 -0.71 -1.50 0.56
CA LEU A 140 0.59 -0.84 0.53
C LEU A 140 0.77 0.09 1.75
N LEU A 141 -0.22 0.96 2.02
CA LEU A 141 -0.19 1.87 3.17
C LEU A 141 -0.09 1.12 4.50
N ARG A 142 -0.84 0.05 4.66
CA ARG A 142 -0.82 -0.75 5.90
C ARG A 142 0.43 -1.61 6.03
N THR A 143 0.99 -2.09 4.91
CA THR A 143 2.28 -2.78 4.89
C THR A 143 3.38 -1.85 5.37
N LEU A 144 3.40 -0.61 4.88
CA LEU A 144 4.31 0.43 5.36
C LEU A 144 4.12 0.71 6.85
N ALA A 145 2.87 0.84 7.32
CA ALA A 145 2.57 1.07 8.73
C ALA A 145 3.07 -0.08 9.63
N VAL A 146 2.88 -1.33 9.22
CA VAL A 146 3.38 -2.51 9.95
C VAL A 146 4.91 -2.54 9.96
N ALA A 147 5.56 -2.07 8.90
CA ALA A 147 7.01 -1.96 8.81
C ALA A 147 7.60 -0.74 9.57
N GLY A 148 6.74 0.09 10.20
CA GLY A 148 7.19 1.28 10.94
C GLY A 148 7.31 2.56 10.10
N TYR A 149 6.84 2.53 8.85
CA TYR A 149 6.89 3.65 7.89
C TYR A 149 5.51 4.23 7.60
N ALA A 150 4.61 4.28 8.59
CA ALA A 150 3.30 4.91 8.40
C ALA A 150 3.45 6.38 7.97
N PRO A 151 2.82 6.82 6.86
CA PRO A 151 2.87 8.22 6.51
C PRO A 151 2.12 9.07 7.56
N ALA A 152 2.69 10.20 7.97
CA ALA A 152 2.02 11.19 8.79
C ALA A 152 0.94 11.87 7.94
N LEU A 153 -0.33 11.56 8.20
CA LEU A 153 -1.47 12.09 7.46
C LEU A 153 -2.35 13.02 8.31
N ASP A 154 -2.24 12.99 9.63
CA ASP A 154 -3.06 13.76 10.56
C ASP A 154 -2.31 14.97 11.13
N GLU A 155 -0.99 15.05 10.91
CA GLU A 155 -0.12 16.11 11.39
C GLU A 155 1.05 16.38 10.43
N CYS A 156 1.80 17.45 10.67
CA CYS A 156 3.03 17.73 9.93
C CYS A 156 4.12 16.74 10.34
N ALA A 157 4.67 16.00 9.38
CA ALA A 157 5.72 15.01 9.61
C ALA A 157 7.03 15.59 10.19
N VAL A 158 7.23 16.92 10.09
CA VAL A 158 8.45 17.59 10.56
C VAL A 158 8.27 18.23 11.93
N CYS A 159 7.21 19.01 12.14
CA CYS A 159 7.01 19.77 13.38
C CYS A 159 5.85 19.29 14.25
N GLY A 160 5.11 18.25 13.82
CA GLY A 160 3.99 17.69 14.58
C GLY A 160 2.73 18.58 14.64
N THR A 161 2.70 19.72 13.94
CA THR A 161 1.50 20.56 13.94
C THR A 161 0.30 19.80 13.35
N PRO A 162 -0.82 19.67 14.10
CA PRO A 162 -2.00 18.93 13.62
C PRO A 162 -2.54 19.46 12.30
N ASP A 163 -3.14 18.59 11.47
CA ASP A 163 -3.83 18.98 10.27
C ASP A 163 -5.08 19.78 10.62
N GLY A 164 -5.25 20.98 10.02
CA GLY A 164 -6.33 21.91 10.37
C GLY A 164 -5.99 22.97 11.43
N ALA A 165 -4.89 22.87 12.14
CA ALA A 165 -4.46 23.86 13.13
C ALA A 165 -3.82 25.11 12.51
N GLY A 166 -4.45 25.73 11.52
CA GLY A 166 -3.84 26.83 10.77
C GLY A 166 -4.79 27.90 10.27
N ALA A 167 -6.06 27.89 10.70
CA ALA A 167 -7.01 28.94 10.36
C ALA A 167 -7.26 29.97 11.48
N ASP A 168 -6.89 29.66 12.73
CA ASP A 168 -7.27 30.47 13.89
C ASP A 168 -6.10 31.00 14.74
N GLY A 169 -4.92 31.14 14.12
CA GLY A 169 -3.75 31.74 14.76
C GLY A 169 -3.73 33.28 14.69
N ALA A 170 -4.85 33.94 14.92
CA ALA A 170 -4.87 35.35 15.34
C ALA A 170 -4.75 35.38 16.88
N GLY A 171 -3.51 35.52 17.36
CA GLY A 171 -3.28 35.80 18.78
C GLY A 171 -4.02 37.07 19.21
N PRO A 172 -4.56 37.09 20.43
CA PRO A 172 -5.11 38.30 20.97
C PRO A 172 -3.96 39.14 21.52
N ASP A 173 -3.48 40.13 20.79
CA ASP A 173 -2.78 41.28 21.39
C ASP A 173 -2.48 42.33 20.31
N GLY A 174 -3.17 43.44 20.38
CA GLY A 174 -2.90 44.62 19.53
C GLY A 174 -4.10 45.55 19.38
N ALA A 175 -4.72 45.90 20.49
CA ALA A 175 -5.63 47.05 20.51
C ALA A 175 -4.80 48.34 20.44
N GLY A 176 -4.84 49.02 19.31
CA GLY A 176 -4.39 50.39 19.16
C GLY A 176 -5.50 51.18 18.49
N PRO A 177 -5.88 52.35 19.07
CA PRO A 177 -7.01 53.12 18.62
C PRO A 177 -6.62 54.11 17.52
N ASP A 178 -7.67 54.54 16.74
CA ASP A 178 -7.81 55.77 16.00
C ASP A 178 -7.21 55.92 14.57
N GLY A 179 -8.11 56.12 13.67
CA GLY A 179 -7.85 56.57 12.32
C GLY A 179 -9.08 56.56 11.41
N ALA A 180 -10.02 57.48 11.69
CA ALA A 180 -11.15 57.75 10.80
C ALA A 180 -10.67 58.58 9.59
N GLY A 181 -11.06 58.16 8.38
CA GLY A 181 -10.92 58.93 7.13
C GLY A 181 -11.86 58.41 6.06
N PRO A 182 -12.69 59.26 5.45
CA PRO A 182 -13.78 58.82 4.56
C PRO A 182 -13.43 58.83 3.08
N ASP A 183 -14.28 58.20 2.29
CA ASP A 183 -14.65 58.43 0.90
C ASP A 183 -13.73 57.90 -0.24
N GLY A 184 -14.29 56.99 -1.01
CA GLY A 184 -13.80 56.58 -2.32
C GLY A 184 -14.69 55.54 -2.96
N ALA A 185 -15.91 55.92 -3.39
CA ALA A 185 -16.74 55.05 -4.23
C ALA A 185 -16.21 55.06 -5.68
N GLY A 186 -16.00 53.87 -6.25
CA GLY A 186 -15.77 53.67 -7.68
C GLY A 186 -16.37 52.32 -8.10
N PRO A 187 -17.26 52.31 -9.11
CA PRO A 187 -17.96 51.08 -9.53
C PRO A 187 -17.23 50.35 -10.66
N ASP A 188 -17.68 49.10 -10.87
CA ASP A 188 -17.65 48.29 -12.09
C ASP A 188 -16.40 47.46 -12.39
N GLY A 189 -16.63 46.14 -12.35
CA GLY A 189 -15.72 45.13 -12.87
C GLY A 189 -16.14 43.70 -12.48
N ALA A 190 -17.42 43.34 -12.66
CA ALA A 190 -17.86 41.94 -12.47
C ALA A 190 -17.42 41.08 -13.66
N GLY A 191 -16.32 40.39 -13.51
CA GLY A 191 -15.94 39.26 -14.34
C GLY A 191 -16.44 37.98 -13.71
N PRO A 192 -17.04 37.02 -14.46
CA PRO A 192 -17.53 35.76 -13.84
C PRO A 192 -16.36 34.88 -13.46
N ASP A 193 -16.02 34.88 -12.19
CA ASP A 193 -15.10 33.93 -11.59
C ASP A 193 -15.69 32.52 -11.64
N ARG A 194 -15.15 31.70 -12.54
CA ARG A 194 -15.30 30.25 -12.51
C ARG A 194 -14.50 29.69 -11.34
N ALA A 195 -15.00 29.84 -10.14
CA ALA A 195 -14.50 29.17 -8.97
C ALA A 195 -15.04 27.74 -8.96
N GLY A 196 -14.26 26.78 -9.48
CA GLY A 196 -14.51 25.36 -9.22
C GLY A 196 -14.32 25.05 -7.73
N PRO A 197 -15.01 24.03 -7.16
CA PRO A 197 -15.01 23.72 -5.72
C PRO A 197 -13.69 23.19 -5.17
N ASP A 198 -12.60 23.21 -5.93
CA ASP A 198 -11.31 22.61 -5.56
C ASP A 198 -10.17 23.64 -5.37
N ARG A 199 -10.48 24.91 -5.19
CA ARG A 199 -9.45 25.88 -4.81
C ARG A 199 -8.97 25.61 -3.40
N VAL A 200 -7.72 25.17 -3.33
CA VAL A 200 -6.88 25.00 -2.16
C VAL A 200 -7.07 26.20 -1.21
N GLY A 201 -7.91 26.02 -0.19
CA GLY A 201 -8.10 27.01 0.87
C GLY A 201 -6.81 27.25 1.67
N ALA A 202 -6.75 28.35 2.43
CA ALA A 202 -5.60 28.87 3.17
C ALA A 202 -4.98 27.95 4.25
N GLY A 203 -4.91 26.65 4.02
CA GLY A 203 -4.32 25.62 4.85
C GLY A 203 -3.61 24.55 4.00
N SER A 204 -3.21 24.88 2.76
CA SER A 204 -2.62 23.95 1.80
C SER A 204 -1.44 23.17 2.39
N ARG A 205 -1.70 21.92 2.77
CA ARG A 205 -0.66 20.97 3.14
C ARG A 205 -0.01 20.43 1.89
N SER A 206 1.28 20.16 1.96
CA SER A 206 2.01 19.42 0.94
C SER A 206 2.34 18.03 1.46
N PHE A 207 2.56 17.09 0.54
CA PHE A 207 3.00 15.74 0.86
C PHE A 207 4.45 15.59 0.38
N ALA A 208 5.34 15.30 1.32
CA ALA A 208 6.76 15.15 1.06
C ALA A 208 7.21 13.73 1.44
N VAL A 209 7.52 12.92 0.43
CA VAL A 209 7.98 11.54 0.61
C VAL A 209 9.20 11.46 1.54
N PRO A 210 10.27 12.27 1.35
CA PRO A 210 11.44 12.25 2.24
C PRO A 210 11.15 12.70 3.67
N ALA A 211 10.12 13.52 3.87
CA ALA A 211 9.72 13.99 5.20
C ALA A 211 8.85 12.96 5.95
N GLY A 212 8.34 11.95 5.26
CA GLY A 212 7.51 10.92 5.86
C GLY A 212 6.01 11.23 5.86
N GLY A 213 5.51 12.16 5.05
CA GLY A 213 4.09 12.47 4.99
C GLY A 213 3.72 13.93 4.72
N LEU A 214 2.65 14.40 5.35
CA LEU A 214 2.19 15.78 5.23
C LEU A 214 3.17 16.76 5.86
N THR A 215 3.33 17.91 5.22
CA THR A 215 4.12 19.03 5.73
C THR A 215 3.31 20.31 5.71
N CYS A 216 3.43 21.12 6.77
CA CYS A 216 2.83 22.44 6.83
C CYS A 216 3.59 23.42 5.91
N ARG A 217 3.03 24.61 5.73
CA ARG A 217 3.62 25.63 4.86
C ARG A 217 5.07 25.97 5.23
N SER A 218 5.37 26.06 6.52
CA SER A 218 6.71 26.41 7.02
C SER A 218 7.73 25.29 6.84
N CYS A 219 7.29 24.03 6.85
CA CYS A 219 8.15 22.85 6.75
C CYS A 219 8.19 22.25 5.33
N ARG A 220 7.50 22.87 4.37
CA ARG A 220 7.38 22.36 3.00
C ARG A 220 8.74 22.35 2.30
N PRO A 221 9.29 21.19 1.93
CA PRO A 221 10.52 21.12 1.16
C PRO A 221 10.26 21.41 -0.33
N PRO A 222 11.30 21.78 -1.11
CA PRO A 222 11.23 21.85 -2.56
C PRO A 222 10.77 20.52 -3.16
N GLY A 223 9.92 20.56 -4.18
CA GLY A 223 9.42 19.36 -4.86
C GLY A 223 8.33 18.59 -4.12
N ALA A 224 7.85 19.07 -2.96
CA ALA A 224 6.72 18.45 -2.28
C ALA A 224 5.44 18.57 -3.12
N ALA A 225 4.69 17.45 -3.24
CA ALA A 225 3.41 17.43 -3.92
C ALA A 225 2.36 18.27 -3.17
N SER A 226 1.35 18.77 -3.88
CA SER A 226 0.20 19.48 -3.28
C SER A 226 -1.09 18.73 -3.60
N PRO A 227 -1.33 17.59 -2.92
CA PRO A 227 -2.50 16.76 -3.20
C PRO A 227 -3.79 17.47 -2.80
N ALA A 228 -4.88 17.09 -3.46
CA ALA A 228 -6.21 17.52 -3.08
C ALA A 228 -6.55 17.05 -1.64
N VAL A 229 -7.32 17.86 -0.91
CA VAL A 229 -7.78 17.50 0.45
C VAL A 229 -8.51 16.15 0.45
N ALA A 230 -9.33 15.90 -0.59
CA ALA A 230 -10.04 14.63 -0.76
C ALA A 230 -9.09 13.45 -0.98
N THR A 231 -7.92 13.64 -1.60
CA THR A 231 -6.90 12.60 -1.76
C THR A 231 -6.28 12.22 -0.42
N ILE A 232 -5.97 13.20 0.44
CA ILE A 232 -5.48 12.93 1.79
C ILE A 232 -6.55 12.23 2.64
N ALA A 233 -7.81 12.65 2.53
CA ALA A 233 -8.93 11.97 3.19
C ALA A 233 -9.05 10.52 2.73
N LEU A 234 -8.88 10.24 1.43
CA LEU A 234 -8.85 8.89 0.89
C LEU A 234 -7.68 8.07 1.46
N MET A 235 -6.47 8.61 1.51
CA MET A 235 -5.32 7.91 2.10
C MET A 235 -5.56 7.53 3.56
N ARG A 236 -6.17 8.44 4.34
CA ARG A 236 -6.60 8.18 5.74
C ARG A 236 -7.62 7.04 5.82
N ALA A 237 -8.65 7.09 4.97
CA ALA A 237 -9.70 6.07 4.91
C ALA A 237 -9.11 4.70 4.59
N LEU A 238 -8.23 4.60 3.59
CA LEU A 238 -7.55 3.36 3.19
C LEU A 238 -6.66 2.82 4.31
N LEU A 239 -5.92 3.68 5.00
CA LEU A 239 -5.06 3.27 6.12
C LEU A 239 -5.88 2.72 7.29
N ARG A 240 -7.01 3.36 7.62
CA ARG A 240 -7.91 2.97 8.71
C ARG A 240 -8.85 1.82 8.34
N GLY A 241 -9.11 1.59 7.06
CA GLY A 241 -10.07 0.58 6.55
C GLY A 241 -11.49 1.08 6.45
N ASP A 242 -11.68 2.36 6.36
CA ASP A 242 -12.98 2.98 6.09
C ASP A 242 -13.32 2.86 4.60
N TRP A 243 -13.87 1.69 4.25
CA TRP A 243 -14.27 1.39 2.89
C TRP A 243 -15.49 2.21 2.46
N ALA A 244 -16.38 2.59 3.39
CA ALA A 244 -17.53 3.43 3.07
C ALA A 244 -17.07 4.78 2.48
N GLN A 245 -16.02 5.37 3.05
CA GLN A 245 -15.43 6.59 2.53
C GLN A 245 -14.58 6.33 1.27
N ALA A 246 -13.82 5.25 1.22
CA ALA A 246 -12.93 4.96 0.11
C ALA A 246 -13.68 4.69 -1.20
N ASP A 247 -14.75 3.91 -1.17
CA ASP A 247 -15.50 3.49 -2.37
C ASP A 247 -16.26 4.64 -3.05
N VAL A 248 -16.65 5.68 -2.32
CA VAL A 248 -17.33 6.87 -2.90
C VAL A 248 -16.34 7.91 -3.45
N SER A 249 -15.03 7.67 -3.35
CA SER A 249 -13.99 8.58 -3.83
C SER A 249 -14.03 8.75 -5.34
N GLN A 250 -13.67 9.95 -5.83
CA GLN A 250 -13.65 10.24 -7.27
C GLN A 250 -12.41 9.64 -7.94
N ALA A 251 -12.52 9.25 -9.21
CA ALA A 251 -11.44 8.64 -9.98
C ALA A 251 -10.14 9.46 -9.97
N ARG A 252 -10.21 10.79 -10.10
CA ARG A 252 -9.04 11.67 -10.05
C ARG A 252 -8.27 11.58 -8.72
N HIS A 253 -8.99 11.48 -7.58
CA HIS A 253 -8.36 11.35 -6.27
C HIS A 253 -7.78 9.96 -6.06
N ARG A 254 -8.35 8.92 -6.65
CA ARG A 254 -7.78 7.55 -6.66
C ARG A 254 -6.46 7.52 -7.42
N VAL A 255 -6.39 8.13 -8.61
CA VAL A 255 -5.16 8.20 -9.40
C VAL A 255 -4.06 8.96 -8.65
N GLU A 256 -4.40 10.13 -8.08
CA GLU A 256 -3.46 10.91 -7.28
C GLU A 256 -2.99 10.14 -6.03
N CYS A 257 -3.91 9.47 -5.32
CA CYS A 257 -3.61 8.61 -4.17
C CYS A 257 -2.63 7.50 -4.56
N SER A 258 -2.93 6.73 -5.62
CA SER A 258 -2.08 5.64 -6.08
C SER A 258 -0.67 6.13 -6.44
N SER A 259 -0.55 7.29 -7.09
CA SER A 259 0.75 7.88 -7.43
C SER A 259 1.57 8.25 -6.19
N LEU A 260 0.94 8.85 -5.17
CA LEU A 260 1.59 9.19 -3.90
C LEU A 260 1.99 7.94 -3.12
N VAL A 261 1.12 6.96 -3.04
CA VAL A 261 1.38 5.68 -2.35
C VAL A 261 2.53 4.94 -3.04
N ALA A 262 2.53 4.87 -4.38
CA ALA A 262 3.60 4.23 -5.14
C ALA A 262 4.95 4.92 -4.91
N ALA A 263 4.99 6.26 -4.98
CA ALA A 263 6.20 7.03 -4.71
C ALA A 263 6.72 6.81 -3.28
N TYR A 264 5.81 6.75 -2.30
CA TYR A 264 6.14 6.53 -0.90
C TYR A 264 6.69 5.13 -0.65
N VAL A 265 6.08 4.10 -1.25
CA VAL A 265 6.59 2.71 -1.20
C VAL A 265 7.97 2.60 -1.85
N GLN A 266 8.16 3.22 -3.03
CA GLN A 266 9.44 3.19 -3.74
C GLN A 266 10.58 3.83 -2.92
N TRP A 267 10.28 4.91 -2.23
CA TRP A 267 11.25 5.59 -1.34
C TRP A 267 11.73 4.69 -0.20
N HIS A 268 10.83 3.93 0.40
CA HIS A 268 11.15 3.04 1.51
C HIS A 268 11.72 1.67 1.06
N LEU A 269 11.64 1.37 -0.24
CA LEU A 269 12.27 0.21 -0.82
C LEU A 269 13.48 0.66 -1.65
N GLU A 270 14.66 0.11 -1.42
CA GLU A 270 15.88 0.42 -2.18
C GLU A 270 15.73 0.13 -3.69
N HIS A 271 14.74 -0.68 -4.06
CA HIS A 271 14.47 -1.07 -5.45
C HIS A 271 12.98 -0.93 -5.77
N SER A 272 12.67 -0.45 -6.98
CA SER A 272 11.29 -0.34 -7.44
C SER A 272 10.60 -1.70 -7.56
N ILE A 273 9.34 -1.76 -7.14
CA ILE A 273 8.49 -2.94 -7.31
C ILE A 273 8.07 -3.02 -8.79
N ARG A 274 8.52 -4.07 -9.51
CA ARG A 274 8.33 -4.18 -10.97
C ARG A 274 6.86 -4.22 -11.38
N SER A 275 6.04 -4.91 -10.60
CA SER A 275 4.61 -5.09 -10.88
C SER A 275 3.77 -3.81 -10.73
N LEU A 276 4.24 -2.79 -9.97
CA LEU A 276 3.52 -1.51 -9.87
C LEU A 276 3.39 -0.79 -11.21
N ARG A 277 4.36 -0.95 -12.13
CA ARG A 277 4.31 -0.35 -13.47
C ARG A 277 3.10 -0.82 -14.29
N HIS A 278 2.59 -2.03 -14.04
CA HIS A 278 1.43 -2.58 -14.74
C HIS A 278 0.10 -2.12 -14.18
N VAL A 279 0.08 -1.58 -12.96
CA VAL A 279 -1.13 -1.06 -12.30
C VAL A 279 -1.43 0.38 -12.73
N GLU A 280 -0.39 1.16 -13.04
CA GLU A 280 -0.53 2.59 -13.39
C GLU A 280 -1.13 2.83 -14.79
N HIS A 281 -1.13 1.83 -15.68
CA HIS A 281 -1.51 1.95 -17.09
C HIS A 281 -2.88 1.33 -17.43
N VAL A 282 -3.73 1.03 -16.45
CA VAL A 282 -5.08 0.46 -16.68
C VAL A 282 -6.19 1.46 -16.39
#